data_99e7d5100cf3121de4cad38f605ba15e
#
_entry.id   99e7d5100cf3121de4cad38f605ba15e
#
_cell.length_a   1.000
_cell.length_b   1.000
_cell.length_c   1.000
_cell.angle_alpha   90.00
_cell.angle_beta   90.00
_cell.angle_gamma   90.00
#
_symmetry.space_group_name_H-M   'P 1'
#
loop_
_entity.id
_entity.type
_entity.pdbx_description
1 polymer ?
#
loop_
_entity_poly.entity_id
_entity_poly.type
_entity_poly.pdbx_seq_one_letter_code
_entity_poly.pdbx_strand_id
1 'polypeptide(L)'
;SPLLQLSYFCSMYMAICGNIGSGKTSLAEKLGHHYGMNVLFESVDDNPYLADFYEDMPKWAFHLQIHFLNSRFSQIKTIQDQKISAIQDRTIYEDAYIFAMNLYKSKMLNDRDYHTYLALFNSMVEHISAPDLLIYLKSDVPKLVNQIQKRGRDYESGMRIDYLKNLNKHYTEWIADYKEGNLLVIDVNNMDFVNNPEDFSFIVERIDAEVHGLFSNPRN
;
A
#
# COMPACT_ATOMS: atom_id res chain seq x y z
N SER A 1 -28.60 -10.86 -3.54
CA SER A 1 -29.31 -10.14 -2.47
C SER A 1 -28.30 -9.30 -1.70
N PRO A 2 -28.55 -7.99 -1.42
CA PRO A 2 -27.63 -7.12 -0.68
C PRO A 2 -27.22 -7.67 0.70
N LEU A 3 -28.07 -8.45 1.32
CA LEU A 3 -27.82 -9.09 2.62
C LEU A 3 -26.79 -10.24 2.56
N LEU A 4 -26.64 -10.88 1.41
CA LEU A 4 -25.61 -11.90 1.20
C LEU A 4 -24.23 -11.28 0.97
N GLN A 5 -24.14 -10.12 0.31
CA GLN A 5 -22.89 -9.40 0.15
C GLN A 5 -22.30 -8.93 1.48
N LEU A 6 -23.13 -8.44 2.41
CA LEU A 6 -22.71 -8.01 3.74
C LEU A 6 -22.10 -9.15 4.60
N SER A 7 -22.49 -10.40 4.38
CA SER A 7 -21.97 -11.53 5.16
C SER A 7 -20.55 -11.97 4.75
N TYR A 8 -20.12 -11.67 3.52
CA TYR A 8 -18.80 -12.05 3.01
C TYR A 8 -17.66 -11.16 3.53
N PHE A 9 -17.95 -9.92 3.91
CA PHE A 9 -16.96 -8.95 4.39
C PHE A 9 -16.85 -8.88 5.93
N CYS A 10 -17.43 -9.86 6.64
CA CYS A 10 -17.27 -9.90 8.09
C CYS A 10 -15.83 -10.23 8.46
N SER A 11 -15.11 -9.25 9.00
CA SER A 11 -13.68 -9.30 9.36
C SER A 11 -12.70 -9.49 8.19
N MET A 12 -13.01 -9.00 6.98
CA MET A 12 -12.11 -9.02 5.84
C MET A 12 -11.07 -7.91 5.90
N TYR A 13 -9.81 -8.25 5.71
CA TYR A 13 -8.70 -7.30 5.62
C TYR A 13 -8.18 -7.23 4.18
N MET A 14 -8.41 -6.11 3.50
CA MET A 14 -7.82 -5.79 2.20
C MET A 14 -6.71 -4.76 2.36
N ALA A 15 -5.73 -4.79 1.47
CA ALA A 15 -4.71 -3.75 1.39
C ALA A 15 -4.50 -3.32 -0.06
N ILE A 16 -4.24 -2.03 -0.27
CA ILE A 16 -3.96 -1.46 -1.58
C ILE A 16 -2.50 -1.04 -1.62
N CYS A 17 -1.75 -1.59 -2.56
CA CYS A 17 -0.35 -1.26 -2.77
C CYS A 17 -0.10 -0.66 -4.16
N GLY A 18 1.02 0.03 -4.29
CA GLY A 18 1.42 0.68 -5.53
C GLY A 18 2.28 1.91 -5.28
N ASN A 19 2.95 2.37 -6.32
CA ASN A 19 3.91 3.46 -6.25
C ASN A 19 3.26 4.80 -5.84
N ILE A 20 4.07 5.77 -5.50
CA ILE A 20 3.64 7.15 -5.20
C ILE A 20 2.89 7.71 -6.43
N GLY A 21 1.70 8.24 -6.20
CA GLY A 21 0.84 8.77 -7.27
C GLY A 21 -0.03 7.74 -8.00
N SER A 22 -0.03 6.45 -7.61
CA SER A 22 -0.86 5.42 -8.27
C SER A 22 -2.36 5.50 -7.96
N GLY A 23 -2.78 6.34 -7.00
CA GLY A 23 -4.20 6.53 -6.66
C GLY A 23 -4.72 5.65 -5.51
N LYS A 24 -3.82 5.04 -4.72
CA LYS A 24 -4.19 4.15 -3.59
C LYS A 24 -5.20 4.76 -2.64
N THR A 25 -4.92 5.96 -2.14
CA THR A 25 -5.77 6.66 -1.16
C THR A 25 -7.17 6.88 -1.70
N SER A 26 -7.29 7.40 -2.92
CA SER A 26 -8.59 7.62 -3.57
C SER A 26 -9.36 6.32 -3.79
N LEU A 27 -8.65 5.23 -4.16
CA LEU A 27 -9.29 3.92 -4.31
C LEU A 27 -9.72 3.36 -2.96
N ALA A 28 -8.89 3.49 -1.92
CA ALA A 28 -9.22 3.04 -0.57
C ALA A 28 -10.50 3.71 -0.03
N GLU A 29 -10.61 5.03 -0.20
CA GLU A 29 -11.81 5.79 0.18
C GLU A 29 -13.07 5.31 -0.57
N LYS A 30 -12.98 5.18 -1.90
CA LYS A 30 -14.12 4.74 -2.72
C LYS A 30 -14.56 3.31 -2.39
N LEU A 31 -13.62 2.39 -2.21
CA LEU A 31 -13.92 1.01 -1.84
C LEU A 31 -14.44 0.91 -0.40
N GLY A 32 -13.88 1.68 0.53
CA GLY A 32 -14.35 1.76 1.91
C GLY A 32 -15.81 2.21 1.97
N HIS A 33 -16.17 3.23 1.20
CA HIS A 33 -17.56 3.67 1.07
C HIS A 33 -18.45 2.63 0.39
N HIS A 34 -17.96 2.00 -0.68
CA HIS A 34 -18.71 1.00 -1.46
C HIS A 34 -19.04 -0.26 -0.65
N TYR A 35 -18.05 -0.78 0.09
CA TYR A 35 -18.20 -2.02 0.88
C TYR A 35 -18.60 -1.79 2.34
N GLY A 36 -18.68 -0.54 2.79
CA GLY A 36 -18.93 -0.21 4.21
C GLY A 36 -17.80 -0.66 5.13
N MET A 37 -16.54 -0.62 4.64
CA MET A 37 -15.35 -1.03 5.38
C MET A 37 -14.60 0.17 5.96
N ASN A 38 -13.92 -0.04 7.09
CA ASN A 38 -13.03 0.98 7.65
C ASN A 38 -11.81 1.20 6.74
N VAL A 39 -11.41 2.46 6.56
CA VAL A 39 -10.21 2.79 5.79
C VAL A 39 -9.12 3.26 6.74
N LEU A 40 -7.94 2.64 6.64
CA LEU A 40 -6.76 3.01 7.40
C LEU A 40 -5.75 3.64 6.46
N PHE A 41 -5.62 4.95 6.57
CA PHE A 41 -4.76 5.76 5.72
C PHE A 41 -3.29 5.72 6.14
N GLU A 42 -2.41 6.00 5.19
CA GLU A 42 -1.01 6.30 5.48
C GLU A 42 -0.93 7.60 6.30
N SER A 43 -0.19 7.56 7.40
CA SER A 43 0.07 8.74 8.25
C SER A 43 1.09 9.65 7.57
N VAL A 44 0.62 10.51 6.68
CA VAL A 44 1.46 11.43 5.91
C VAL A 44 1.41 12.83 6.51
N ASP A 45 0.21 13.34 6.81
CA ASP A 45 0.01 14.74 7.21
C ASP A 45 0.56 15.03 8.62
N ASP A 46 0.50 14.05 9.52
CA ASP A 46 1.02 14.14 10.89
C ASP A 46 2.41 13.49 11.06
N ASN A 47 3.10 13.17 9.95
CA ASN A 47 4.39 12.51 10.01
C ASN A 47 5.51 13.52 10.36
N PRO A 48 6.14 13.39 11.54
CA PRO A 48 7.11 14.39 12.01
C PRO A 48 8.45 14.37 11.24
N TYR A 49 8.69 13.37 10.41
CA TYR A 49 9.95 13.18 9.69
C TYR A 49 9.86 13.39 8.19
N LEU A 50 8.65 13.45 7.62
CA LEU A 50 8.49 13.40 6.17
C LEU A 50 9.07 14.62 5.45
N ALA A 51 8.84 15.83 5.96
CA ALA A 51 9.39 17.05 5.39
C ALA A 51 10.92 17.05 5.48
N ASP A 52 11.46 16.80 6.66
CA ASP A 52 12.90 16.73 6.91
C ASP A 52 13.58 15.64 6.06
N PHE A 53 12.92 14.53 5.82
CA PHE A 53 13.42 13.45 4.97
C PHE A 53 13.64 13.91 3.53
N TYR A 54 12.71 14.68 2.95
CA TYR A 54 12.91 15.19 1.58
C TYR A 54 13.99 16.25 1.50
N GLU A 55 14.33 16.94 2.60
CA GLU A 55 15.45 17.89 2.66
C GLU A 55 16.80 17.17 2.82
N ASP A 56 16.88 16.13 3.67
CA ASP A 56 18.11 15.37 3.95
C ASP A 56 17.80 13.87 4.14
N MET A 57 17.63 13.16 3.02
CA MET A 57 17.28 11.75 3.02
C MET A 57 18.24 10.87 3.84
N PRO A 58 19.60 11.01 3.71
CA PRO A 58 20.50 10.15 4.49
C PRO A 58 20.37 10.32 5.99
N LYS A 59 20.09 11.52 6.46
CA LYS A 59 19.93 11.81 7.87
C LYS A 59 18.63 11.22 8.45
N TRP A 60 17.56 11.32 7.68
CA TRP A 60 16.21 11.03 8.20
C TRP A 60 15.61 9.71 7.72
N ALA A 61 16.28 9.01 6.79
CA ALA A 61 15.77 7.77 6.21
C ALA A 61 15.39 6.73 7.26
N PHE A 62 16.28 6.44 8.23
CA PHE A 62 16.01 5.45 9.26
C PHE A 62 14.82 5.84 10.15
N HIS A 63 14.79 7.09 10.59
CA HIS A 63 13.71 7.60 11.46
C HIS A 63 12.35 7.52 10.78
N LEU A 64 12.28 7.95 9.52
CA LEU A 64 11.06 7.88 8.71
C LEU A 64 10.58 6.44 8.52
N GLN A 65 11.48 5.52 8.18
CA GLN A 65 11.13 4.12 7.96
C GLN A 65 10.65 3.44 9.24
N ILE A 66 11.26 3.73 10.39
CA ILE A 66 10.79 3.24 11.70
C ILE A 66 9.41 3.80 12.04
N HIS A 67 9.16 5.08 11.74
CA HIS A 67 7.86 5.69 11.98
C HIS A 67 6.76 5.01 11.16
N PHE A 68 6.97 4.80 9.86
CA PHE A 68 6.01 4.10 9.01
C PHE A 68 5.80 2.66 9.45
N LEU A 69 6.87 1.92 9.74
CA LEU A 69 6.81 0.53 10.20
C LEU A 69 5.93 0.40 11.46
N ASN A 70 6.15 1.26 12.46
CA ASN A 70 5.38 1.27 13.69
C ASN A 70 3.90 1.61 13.45
N SER A 71 3.63 2.62 12.62
CA SER A 71 2.26 3.02 12.26
C SER A 71 1.50 1.89 11.58
N ARG A 72 2.12 1.22 10.59
CA ARG A 72 1.53 0.08 9.88
C ARG A 72 1.26 -1.09 10.81
N PHE A 73 2.24 -1.45 11.63
CA PHE A 73 2.07 -2.53 12.60
C PHE A 73 0.90 -2.27 13.53
N SER A 74 0.80 -1.05 14.08
CA SER A 74 -0.29 -0.65 14.96
C SER A 74 -1.66 -0.72 14.28
N GLN A 75 -1.75 -0.31 13.00
CA GLN A 75 -2.97 -0.43 12.21
C GLN A 75 -3.39 -1.90 12.04
N ILE A 76 -2.46 -2.78 11.66
CA ILE A 76 -2.76 -4.20 11.46
C ILE A 76 -3.17 -4.86 12.78
N LYS A 77 -2.50 -4.53 13.89
CA LYS A 77 -2.90 -5.01 15.22
C LYS A 77 -4.32 -4.56 15.58
N THR A 78 -4.70 -3.33 15.26
CA THR A 78 -6.08 -2.85 15.47
C THR A 78 -7.09 -3.68 14.66
N ILE A 79 -6.81 -3.95 13.38
CA ILE A 79 -7.67 -4.78 12.52
C ILE A 79 -7.87 -6.16 13.15
N GLN A 80 -6.77 -6.82 13.56
CA GLN A 80 -6.79 -8.17 14.10
C GLN A 80 -7.50 -8.24 15.47
N ASP A 81 -7.13 -7.36 16.39
CA ASP A 81 -7.62 -7.39 17.78
C ASP A 81 -9.11 -7.04 17.87
N GLN A 82 -9.56 -6.11 17.01
CA GLN A 82 -10.97 -5.70 16.95
C GLN A 82 -11.80 -6.51 15.96
N LYS A 83 -11.17 -7.35 15.14
CA LYS A 83 -11.83 -8.16 14.09
C LYS A 83 -12.71 -7.33 13.16
N ILE A 84 -12.23 -6.16 12.77
CA ILE A 84 -12.94 -5.24 11.90
C ILE A 84 -12.63 -5.54 10.43
N SER A 85 -13.61 -5.29 9.56
CA SER A 85 -13.36 -5.24 8.12
C SER A 85 -12.68 -3.92 7.77
N ALA A 86 -11.54 -4.00 7.09
CA ALA A 86 -10.73 -2.83 6.82
C ALA A 86 -10.02 -2.88 5.46
N ILE A 87 -9.81 -1.69 4.91
CA ILE A 87 -8.94 -1.45 3.74
C ILE A 87 -7.77 -0.60 4.21
N GLN A 88 -6.56 -1.09 4.04
CA GLN A 88 -5.34 -0.38 4.38
C GLN A 88 -4.72 0.25 3.15
N ASP A 89 -4.45 1.56 3.21
CA ASP A 89 -3.69 2.29 2.18
C ASP A 89 -2.21 2.08 2.45
N ARG A 90 -1.57 1.25 1.64
CA ARG A 90 -0.18 0.77 1.72
C ARG A 90 0.02 -0.31 2.80
N THR A 91 0.96 -1.20 2.57
CA THR A 91 1.26 -2.34 3.43
C THR A 91 2.60 -2.21 4.16
N ILE A 92 2.75 -2.93 5.27
CA ILE A 92 4.03 -3.06 5.98
C ILE A 92 5.10 -3.74 5.11
N TYR A 93 4.71 -4.58 4.16
CA TYR A 93 5.62 -5.24 3.22
C TYR A 93 6.25 -4.25 2.24
N GLU A 94 5.49 -3.24 1.77
CA GLU A 94 6.01 -2.16 0.93
C GLU A 94 7.06 -1.34 1.66
N ASP A 95 6.83 -1.05 2.96
CA ASP A 95 7.79 -0.30 3.77
C ASP A 95 9.17 -0.99 3.76
N ALA A 96 9.22 -2.32 3.90
CA ALA A 96 10.46 -3.08 3.91
C ALA A 96 11.02 -3.37 2.51
N TYR A 97 10.21 -3.98 1.64
CA TYR A 97 10.69 -4.53 0.36
C TYR A 97 10.79 -3.49 -0.75
N ILE A 98 10.12 -2.37 -0.64
CA ILE A 98 10.15 -1.28 -1.64
C ILE A 98 10.93 -0.09 -1.10
N PHE A 99 10.46 0.57 -0.03
CA PHE A 99 11.01 1.85 0.42
C PHE A 99 12.35 1.71 1.13
N ALA A 100 12.43 0.91 2.19
CA ALA A 100 13.69 0.69 2.92
C ALA A 100 14.76 0.06 2.01
N MET A 101 14.39 -0.91 1.17
CA MET A 101 15.27 -1.53 0.19
C MET A 101 15.80 -0.49 -0.82
N ASN A 102 14.92 0.38 -1.35
CA ASN A 102 15.33 1.42 -2.29
C ASN A 102 16.31 2.42 -1.64
N LEU A 103 16.03 2.85 -0.42
CA LEU A 103 16.91 3.75 0.33
C LEU A 103 18.27 3.12 0.61
N TYR A 104 18.29 1.83 0.94
CA TYR A 104 19.53 1.07 1.14
C TYR A 104 20.34 0.96 -0.16
N LYS A 105 19.73 0.53 -1.26
CA LYS A 105 20.40 0.41 -2.57
C LYS A 105 20.90 1.76 -3.11
N SER A 106 20.19 2.83 -2.80
CA SER A 106 20.58 4.22 -3.17
C SER A 106 21.57 4.87 -2.21
N LYS A 107 22.08 4.11 -1.20
CA LYS A 107 23.03 4.60 -0.19
C LYS A 107 22.50 5.73 0.71
N MET A 108 21.18 5.90 0.77
CA MET A 108 20.52 6.83 1.70
C MET A 108 20.30 6.19 3.08
N LEU A 109 20.31 4.86 3.16
CA LEU A 109 20.28 4.08 4.39
C LEU A 109 21.55 3.20 4.44
N ASN A 110 22.30 3.29 5.52
CA ASN A 110 23.55 2.51 5.67
C ASN A 110 23.27 1.06 6.05
N ASP A 111 24.28 0.20 5.94
CA ASP A 111 24.16 -1.25 6.20
C ASP A 111 23.65 -1.55 7.61
N ARG A 112 24.21 -0.87 8.63
CA ARG A 112 23.83 -1.11 10.04
C ARG A 112 22.36 -0.78 10.27
N ASP A 113 21.91 0.38 9.82
CA ASP A 113 20.54 0.85 10.03
C ASP A 113 19.54 0.03 9.23
N TYR A 114 19.88 -0.36 7.99
CA TYR A 114 19.07 -1.24 7.17
C TYR A 114 18.87 -2.63 7.80
N HIS A 115 19.95 -3.26 8.30
CA HIS A 115 19.83 -4.56 8.96
C HIS A 115 19.08 -4.47 10.29
N THR A 116 19.23 -3.38 11.04
CA THR A 116 18.44 -3.12 12.26
C THR A 116 16.95 -2.98 11.92
N TYR A 117 16.63 -2.23 10.87
CA TYR A 117 15.27 -2.09 10.38
C TYR A 117 14.65 -3.44 9.99
N LEU A 118 15.37 -4.25 9.19
CA LEU A 118 14.90 -5.58 8.78
C LEU A 118 14.71 -6.54 9.95
N ALA A 119 15.59 -6.51 10.95
CA ALA A 119 15.44 -7.33 12.15
C ALA A 119 14.14 -6.98 12.89
N LEU A 120 13.84 -5.69 13.03
CA LEU A 120 12.59 -5.21 13.65
C LEU A 120 11.37 -5.61 12.81
N PHE A 121 11.41 -5.38 11.49
CA PHE A 121 10.36 -5.78 10.55
C PHE A 121 10.06 -7.28 10.67
N ASN A 122 11.08 -8.14 10.60
CA ASN A 122 10.91 -9.59 10.69
C ASN A 122 10.24 -10.00 12.01
N SER A 123 10.67 -9.42 13.13
CA SER A 123 10.04 -9.68 14.44
C SER A 123 8.57 -9.24 14.49
N MET A 124 8.23 -8.13 13.83
CA MET A 124 6.85 -7.63 13.81
C MET A 124 5.92 -8.48 12.93
N VAL A 125 6.38 -8.92 11.75
CA VAL A 125 5.53 -9.69 10.82
C VAL A 125 5.18 -11.08 11.34
N GLU A 126 5.95 -11.64 12.28
CA GLU A 126 5.60 -12.88 12.97
C GLU A 126 4.31 -12.79 13.81
N HIS A 127 3.89 -11.57 14.15
CA HIS A 127 2.75 -11.29 15.03
C HIS A 127 1.53 -10.69 14.31
N ILE A 128 1.58 -10.60 12.99
CA ILE A 128 0.51 -10.04 12.18
C ILE A 128 0.12 -10.99 11.05
N SER A 129 -1.10 -10.82 10.55
CA SER A 129 -1.56 -11.53 9.36
C SER A 129 -1.37 -10.68 8.11
N ALA A 130 -1.08 -11.34 6.99
CA ALA A 130 -1.14 -10.71 5.69
C ALA A 130 -2.60 -10.35 5.34
N PRO A 131 -2.83 -9.41 4.42
CA PRO A 131 -4.17 -9.12 3.93
C PRO A 131 -4.79 -10.35 3.25
N ASP A 132 -6.11 -10.51 3.42
CA ASP A 132 -6.88 -11.54 2.71
C ASP A 132 -6.81 -11.33 1.19
N LEU A 133 -6.74 -10.05 0.77
CA LEU A 133 -6.55 -9.64 -0.61
C LEU A 133 -5.62 -8.42 -0.69
N LEU A 134 -4.50 -8.57 -1.40
CA LEU A 134 -3.64 -7.45 -1.79
C LEU A 134 -4.02 -6.98 -3.19
N ILE A 135 -4.34 -5.70 -3.33
CA ILE A 135 -4.68 -5.05 -4.60
C ILE A 135 -3.49 -4.19 -5.02
N TYR A 136 -2.81 -4.60 -6.09
CA TYR A 136 -1.69 -3.85 -6.65
C TYR A 136 -2.14 -2.95 -7.80
N LEU A 137 -1.97 -1.64 -7.64
CA LEU A 137 -2.20 -0.65 -8.70
C LEU A 137 -0.93 -0.50 -9.52
N LYS A 138 -0.88 -1.22 -10.66
CA LYS A 138 0.21 -1.12 -11.61
C LYS A 138 0.07 0.18 -12.41
N SER A 139 1.12 1.02 -12.38
CA SER A 139 1.14 2.30 -13.08
C SER A 139 2.53 2.62 -13.62
N ASP A 140 2.58 3.18 -14.81
CA ASP A 140 3.82 3.60 -15.46
C ASP A 140 4.28 4.97 -14.93
N VAL A 141 5.59 5.22 -14.99
CA VAL A 141 6.19 6.45 -14.45
C VAL A 141 5.56 7.74 -15.00
N PRO A 142 5.27 7.88 -16.31
CA PRO A 142 4.60 9.09 -16.80
C PRO A 142 3.25 9.36 -16.15
N LYS A 143 2.44 8.34 -15.92
CA LYS A 143 1.15 8.45 -15.20
C LYS A 143 1.37 8.91 -13.77
N LEU A 144 2.34 8.31 -13.06
CA LEU A 144 2.67 8.66 -11.67
C LEU A 144 3.11 10.12 -11.55
N VAL A 145 4.01 10.58 -12.42
CA VAL A 145 4.47 11.98 -12.45
C VAL A 145 3.30 12.94 -12.64
N ASN A 146 2.41 12.66 -13.60
CA ASN A 146 1.23 13.49 -13.86
C ASN A 146 0.32 13.56 -12.62
N GLN A 147 0.07 12.44 -11.94
CA GLN A 147 -0.77 12.40 -10.76
C GLN A 147 -0.13 13.13 -9.55
N ILE A 148 1.18 12.99 -9.36
CA ILE A 148 1.93 13.70 -8.32
C ILE A 148 1.85 15.22 -8.55
N GLN A 149 2.06 15.66 -9.78
CA GLN A 149 1.95 17.09 -10.15
C GLN A 149 0.53 17.64 -9.93
N LYS A 150 -0.51 16.89 -10.32
CA LYS A 150 -1.90 17.28 -10.07
C LYS A 150 -2.24 17.40 -8.59
N ARG A 151 -1.67 16.52 -7.74
CA ARG A 151 -1.87 16.53 -6.30
C ARG A 151 -1.21 17.72 -5.62
N GLY A 152 -0.04 18.16 -6.11
CA GLY A 152 0.62 19.40 -5.73
C GLY A 152 1.09 19.48 -4.27
N ARG A 153 1.55 18.37 -3.68
CA ARG A 153 2.15 18.39 -2.34
C ARG A 153 3.54 19.03 -2.38
N ASP A 154 3.78 20.06 -1.57
CA ASP A 154 5.01 20.87 -1.59
C ASP A 154 6.29 20.04 -1.44
N TYR A 155 6.30 19.08 -0.51
CA TYR A 155 7.45 18.19 -0.27
C TYR A 155 7.74 17.20 -1.40
N GLU A 156 6.81 17.01 -2.33
CA GLU A 156 6.99 16.14 -3.51
C GLU A 156 7.55 16.90 -4.72
N SER A 157 7.60 18.23 -4.67
CA SER A 157 8.05 19.07 -5.79
C SER A 157 9.51 18.78 -6.22
N GLY A 158 10.34 18.30 -5.30
CA GLY A 158 11.73 17.88 -5.54
C GLY A 158 11.91 16.40 -5.88
N MET A 159 10.83 15.61 -6.00
CA MET A 159 10.93 14.18 -6.24
C MET A 159 11.51 13.86 -7.61
N ARG A 160 12.63 13.13 -7.62
CA ARG A 160 13.32 12.77 -8.86
C ARG A 160 12.62 11.63 -9.58
N ILE A 161 12.53 11.72 -10.91
CA ILE A 161 11.95 10.67 -11.76
C ILE A 161 12.68 9.34 -11.58
N ASP A 162 14.00 9.36 -11.39
CA ASP A 162 14.80 8.16 -11.15
C ASP A 162 14.39 7.44 -9.86
N TYR A 163 13.99 8.19 -8.83
CA TYR A 163 13.45 7.62 -7.59
C TYR A 163 12.17 6.83 -7.87
N LEU A 164 11.22 7.40 -8.61
CA LEU A 164 9.98 6.72 -9.01
C LEU A 164 10.23 5.49 -9.88
N LYS A 165 11.19 5.56 -10.82
CA LYS A 165 11.59 4.42 -11.66
C LYS A 165 12.15 3.27 -10.81
N ASN A 166 13.01 3.57 -9.85
CA ASN A 166 13.59 2.58 -8.96
C ASN A 166 12.51 1.92 -8.09
N LEU A 167 11.58 2.69 -7.55
CA LEU A 167 10.43 2.15 -6.83
C LEU A 167 9.59 1.22 -7.73
N ASN A 168 9.26 1.61 -8.97
CA ASN A 168 8.51 0.77 -9.91
C ASN A 168 9.22 -0.57 -10.18
N LYS A 169 10.55 -0.54 -10.31
CA LYS A 169 11.34 -1.76 -10.47
C LYS A 169 11.18 -2.68 -9.26
N HIS A 170 11.30 -2.13 -8.03
CA HIS A 170 11.12 -2.92 -6.82
C HIS A 170 9.70 -3.48 -6.70
N TYR A 171 8.66 -2.70 -7.08
CA TYR A 171 7.29 -3.22 -7.14
C TYR A 171 7.16 -4.39 -8.11
N THR A 172 7.73 -4.28 -9.31
CA THR A 172 7.67 -5.35 -10.32
C THR A 172 8.32 -6.63 -9.79
N GLU A 173 9.49 -6.52 -9.16
CA GLU A 173 10.21 -7.65 -8.57
C GLU A 173 9.41 -8.28 -7.41
N TRP A 174 8.93 -7.46 -6.47
CA TRP A 174 8.19 -7.94 -5.30
C TRP A 174 6.86 -8.60 -5.67
N ILE A 175 6.09 -7.99 -6.57
CA ILE A 175 4.78 -8.52 -6.99
C ILE A 175 4.93 -9.85 -7.76
N ALA A 176 6.00 -10.03 -8.54
CA ALA A 176 6.27 -11.28 -9.24
C ALA A 176 6.51 -12.45 -8.26
N ASP A 177 7.05 -12.17 -7.08
CA ASP A 177 7.41 -13.17 -6.05
C ASP A 177 6.45 -13.14 -4.84
N TYR A 178 5.36 -12.36 -4.89
CA TYR A 178 4.43 -12.23 -3.76
C TYR A 178 3.80 -13.57 -3.37
N LYS A 179 3.93 -13.95 -2.08
CA LYS A 179 3.49 -15.25 -1.54
C LYS A 179 2.73 -15.14 -0.21
N GLU A 180 2.60 -13.93 0.33
CA GLU A 180 2.02 -13.71 1.66
C GLU A 180 0.49 -13.91 1.67
N GLY A 181 -0.18 -13.81 0.51
CA GLY A 181 -1.63 -13.97 0.39
C GLY A 181 -2.13 -13.90 -1.05
N ASN A 182 -3.42 -13.59 -1.21
CA ASN A 182 -4.03 -13.44 -2.53
C ASN A 182 -3.67 -12.07 -3.12
N LEU A 183 -3.45 -12.04 -4.41
CA LEU A 183 -3.02 -10.85 -5.15
C LEU A 183 -3.95 -10.56 -6.33
N LEU A 184 -4.46 -9.34 -6.40
CA LEU A 184 -5.15 -8.81 -7.57
C LEU A 184 -4.33 -7.66 -8.18
N VAL A 185 -3.89 -7.84 -9.42
CA VAL A 185 -3.19 -6.79 -10.17
C VAL A 185 -4.18 -6.03 -11.05
N ILE A 186 -4.19 -4.70 -10.91
CA ILE A 186 -5.01 -3.79 -11.72
C ILE A 186 -4.09 -2.81 -12.42
N ASP A 187 -4.07 -2.83 -13.75
CA ASP A 187 -3.37 -1.85 -14.56
C ASP A 187 -4.22 -0.58 -14.67
N VAL A 188 -3.76 0.50 -14.05
CA VAL A 188 -4.49 1.77 -13.97
C VAL A 188 -3.99 2.84 -14.97
N ASN A 189 -3.11 2.48 -15.90
CA ASN A 189 -2.52 3.44 -16.83
C ASN A 189 -3.55 4.24 -17.63
N ASN A 190 -4.61 3.57 -18.09
CA ASN A 190 -5.66 4.16 -18.90
C ASN A 190 -6.97 4.35 -18.13
N MET A 191 -6.93 4.28 -16.79
CA MET A 191 -8.12 4.43 -15.94
C MET A 191 -8.16 5.79 -15.26
N ASP A 192 -9.37 6.30 -15.07
CA ASP A 192 -9.70 7.43 -14.20
C ASP A 192 -10.83 7.02 -13.22
N PHE A 193 -10.58 6.02 -12.41
CA PHE A 193 -11.57 5.49 -11.47
C PHE A 193 -12.04 6.51 -10.41
N VAL A 194 -11.40 7.67 -10.34
CA VAL A 194 -11.83 8.77 -9.45
C VAL A 194 -13.05 9.48 -10.07
N ASN A 195 -12.97 9.81 -11.35
CA ASN A 195 -13.98 10.62 -12.05
C ASN A 195 -14.87 9.79 -12.99
N ASN A 196 -14.39 8.61 -13.45
CA ASN A 196 -15.14 7.72 -14.32
C ASN A 196 -15.77 6.56 -13.54
N PRO A 197 -17.11 6.52 -13.40
CA PRO A 197 -17.80 5.43 -12.71
C PRO A 197 -17.60 4.04 -13.34
N GLU A 198 -17.40 3.96 -14.66
CA GLU A 198 -17.19 2.68 -15.37
C GLU A 198 -15.85 2.06 -14.98
N ASP A 199 -14.79 2.87 -14.87
CA ASP A 199 -13.48 2.40 -14.42
C ASP A 199 -13.53 1.90 -12.97
N PHE A 200 -14.26 2.62 -12.11
CA PHE A 200 -14.47 2.18 -10.73
C PHE A 200 -15.28 0.88 -10.66
N SER A 201 -16.37 0.77 -11.43
CA SER A 201 -17.19 -0.45 -11.48
C SER A 201 -16.38 -1.65 -11.95
N PHE A 202 -15.52 -1.48 -12.96
CA PHE A 202 -14.60 -2.53 -13.40
C PHE A 202 -13.68 -3.03 -12.27
N ILE A 203 -13.14 -2.11 -11.47
CA ILE A 203 -12.30 -2.49 -10.32
C ILE A 203 -13.10 -3.30 -9.29
N VAL A 204 -14.32 -2.82 -8.96
CA VAL A 204 -15.23 -3.52 -8.03
C VAL A 204 -15.55 -4.93 -8.52
N GLU A 205 -15.91 -5.10 -9.79
CA GLU A 205 -16.20 -6.42 -10.37
C GLU A 205 -15.01 -7.38 -10.27
N ARG A 206 -13.79 -6.88 -10.47
CA ARG A 206 -12.57 -7.67 -10.32
C ARG A 206 -12.33 -8.09 -8.87
N ILE A 207 -12.56 -7.19 -7.91
CA ILE A 207 -12.45 -7.48 -6.47
C ILE A 207 -13.51 -8.50 -6.06
N ASP A 208 -14.76 -8.31 -6.47
CA ASP A 208 -15.85 -9.22 -6.15
C ASP A 208 -15.60 -10.63 -6.67
N ALA A 209 -15.06 -10.76 -7.89
CA ALA A 209 -14.69 -12.05 -8.46
C ALA A 209 -13.61 -12.77 -7.64
N GLU A 210 -12.58 -12.05 -7.18
CA GLU A 210 -11.53 -12.61 -6.32
C GLU A 210 -12.10 -13.00 -4.94
N VAL A 211 -12.88 -12.12 -4.31
CA VAL A 211 -13.49 -12.38 -3.01
C VAL A 211 -14.42 -13.59 -3.08
N HIS A 212 -15.28 -13.70 -4.10
CA HIS A 212 -16.13 -14.88 -4.28
C HIS A 212 -15.31 -16.16 -4.50
N GLY A 213 -14.20 -16.08 -5.24
CA GLY A 213 -13.28 -17.19 -5.42
C GLY A 213 -12.67 -17.67 -4.11
N LEU A 214 -12.32 -16.78 -3.20
CA LEU A 214 -11.76 -17.10 -1.89
C LEU A 214 -12.73 -17.88 -0.99
N PHE A 215 -14.00 -17.52 -1.01
CA PHE A 215 -15.04 -18.20 -0.20
C PHE A 215 -15.61 -19.46 -0.86
N SER A 216 -15.48 -19.61 -2.17
CA SER A 216 -15.95 -20.80 -2.90
C SER A 216 -14.96 -21.97 -2.83
N ASN A 217 -13.67 -21.69 -2.55
CA ASN A 217 -12.62 -22.68 -2.34
C ASN A 217 -11.92 -22.43 -0.98
N PRO A 218 -12.57 -22.82 0.14
CA PRO A 218 -11.86 -22.79 1.42
C PRO A 218 -10.65 -23.72 1.31
N ARG A 219 -9.44 -23.17 1.43
CA ARG A 219 -8.22 -23.98 1.47
C ARG A 219 -8.31 -24.90 2.67
N ASN A 220 -8.32 -26.22 2.39
CA ASN A 220 -8.19 -27.29 3.38
C ASN A 220 -6.90 -27.14 4.18
#